data_1c14d523bfafd9132c7695e761b61175
#
_entry.id   1c14d523bfafd9132c7695e761b61175
#
_cell.length_a   1.000
_cell.length_b   1.000
_cell.length_c   1.000
_cell.angle_alpha   90.00
_cell.angle_beta   90.00
_cell.angle_gamma   90.00
#
_symmetry.space_group_name_H-M   'P 1'
#
loop_
_entity.id
_entity.type
_entity.pdbx_description
1 polymer ?
#
loop_
_entity_poly.entity_id
_entity_poly.type
_entity_poly.pdbx_seq_one_letter_code
_entity_poly.pdbx_strand_id
1 'polypeptide(L)'
;MKRYKSIAFILFSLIGVNSYANEPPSTDYKPAVGWQFYNLPKPPKEKQLKKQLEISPSLKELSASEQIELIQKKLKEAKDNAIMNPTPDNIATYKVYQDYFVEKATAFSVKWEEMLLKYPELDYNIKNSFYNASVPIKEAIRRKEEVNAIELVNQTYGFFFFYRGNNPLDNKLSEIIKTFAAQYKLTIIPISVDGRINAEFPQSRRDMGQAMKMGIKHFPALYLVNPKKGDYKPIAYGFITPDDLARRVLNIVSGFKPKI
;
A
#
# COMPACT_ATOMS: atom_id res chain seq x y z
N MET A 1 69.67 -53.97 -34.12
CA MET A 1 69.69 -53.85 -32.65
C MET A 1 68.26 -53.71 -32.17
N LYS A 2 67.71 -54.82 -31.64
CA LYS A 2 66.30 -54.86 -31.14
C LYS A 2 66.33 -54.85 -29.65
N ARG A 3 65.59 -53.93 -29.03
CA ARG A 3 65.34 -53.89 -27.56
C ARG A 3 63.86 -54.16 -27.30
N TYR A 4 63.57 -55.31 -26.73
CA TYR A 4 62.29 -55.72 -26.20
C TYR A 4 62.02 -54.96 -24.90
N LYS A 5 60.88 -54.39 -24.74
CA LYS A 5 60.37 -53.92 -23.46
C LYS A 5 59.24 -54.83 -22.98
N SER A 6 59.56 -55.54 -21.90
CA SER A 6 58.63 -56.42 -21.18
C SER A 6 57.40 -55.60 -20.62
N ILE A 7 56.26 -56.15 -20.94
CA ILE A 7 54.98 -55.66 -20.33
C ILE A 7 54.71 -56.58 -19.14
N ALA A 8 54.74 -55.99 -17.93
CA ALA A 8 54.35 -56.67 -16.67
C ALA A 8 52.83 -56.59 -16.54
N PHE A 9 52.18 -57.76 -16.58
CA PHE A 9 50.77 -57.94 -16.36
C PHE A 9 50.56 -58.01 -14.83
N ILE A 10 49.94 -56.93 -14.21
CA ILE A 10 49.58 -56.98 -12.85
C ILE A 10 48.15 -57.51 -12.77
N LEU A 11 48.01 -58.72 -12.21
CA LEU A 11 46.76 -59.32 -11.87
C LEU A 11 46.19 -58.61 -10.63
N PHE A 12 45.10 -57.84 -10.81
CA PHE A 12 44.33 -57.25 -9.70
C PHE A 12 43.29 -58.26 -9.23
N SER A 13 43.59 -58.94 -8.10
CA SER A 13 42.64 -59.85 -7.45
C SER A 13 41.46 -59.01 -6.88
N LEU A 14 40.25 -59.20 -7.40
CA LEU A 14 39.01 -58.70 -6.83
C LEU A 14 38.77 -59.44 -5.50
N ILE A 15 39.06 -58.76 -4.41
CA ILE A 15 38.54 -59.10 -3.09
C ILE A 15 37.13 -58.53 -3.03
N GLY A 16 36.12 -59.39 -3.13
CA GLY A 16 34.74 -59.06 -2.92
C GLY A 16 34.52 -58.65 -1.45
N VAL A 17 34.37 -57.38 -1.24
CA VAL A 17 33.87 -56.87 0.07
C VAL A 17 32.38 -57.05 0.05
N ASN A 18 31.84 -58.07 0.70
CA ASN A 18 30.43 -58.16 1.04
C ASN A 18 30.10 -57.02 1.98
N SER A 19 29.61 -55.93 1.42
CA SER A 19 28.89 -54.91 2.21
C SER A 19 27.59 -55.55 2.71
N TYR A 20 27.59 -56.00 3.94
CA TYR A 20 26.35 -56.18 4.69
C TYR A 20 25.75 -54.77 4.82
N ALA A 21 24.75 -54.47 4.02
CA ALA A 21 23.87 -53.38 4.29
C ALA A 21 23.18 -53.70 5.64
N ASN A 22 23.69 -53.14 6.70
CA ASN A 22 22.95 -53.12 7.96
C ASN A 22 21.63 -52.47 7.63
N GLU A 23 20.52 -53.21 7.74
CA GLU A 23 19.20 -52.62 7.85
C GLU A 23 19.29 -51.56 8.95
N PRO A 24 18.82 -50.35 8.66
CA PRO A 24 18.78 -49.35 9.74
C PRO A 24 17.96 -49.94 10.85
N PRO A 25 18.42 -49.84 12.13
CA PRO A 25 17.63 -50.29 13.22
C PRO A 25 16.25 -49.64 13.08
N SER A 26 15.19 -50.42 13.28
CA SER A 26 13.81 -49.95 13.43
C SER A 26 13.76 -49.12 14.71
N THR A 27 14.38 -47.98 14.65
CA THR A 27 14.29 -47.00 15.69
C THR A 27 12.97 -46.30 15.49
N ASP A 28 12.17 -46.31 16.52
CA ASP A 28 11.22 -45.23 16.78
C ASP A 28 11.94 -43.90 16.55
N TYR A 29 11.99 -43.45 15.29
CA TYR A 29 12.52 -42.17 14.94
C TYR A 29 11.55 -41.13 15.53
N LYS A 30 11.81 -40.73 16.75
CA LYS A 30 11.22 -39.51 17.30
C LYS A 30 11.90 -38.38 16.53
N PRO A 31 11.18 -37.71 15.62
CA PRO A 31 11.78 -36.58 14.92
C PRO A 31 12.33 -35.64 15.97
N ALA A 32 13.60 -35.28 15.82
CA ALA A 32 14.20 -34.29 16.71
C ALA A 32 13.28 -33.09 16.73
N VAL A 33 12.83 -32.69 17.92
CA VAL A 33 12.04 -31.48 18.12
C VAL A 33 12.95 -30.32 17.76
N GLY A 34 12.95 -29.99 16.46
CA GLY A 34 13.76 -28.92 15.94
C GLY A 34 13.23 -27.57 16.39
N TRP A 35 14.09 -26.58 16.36
CA TRP A 35 13.87 -25.17 16.64
C TRP A 35 12.71 -24.53 15.86
N GLN A 36 12.21 -25.24 14.85
CA GLN A 36 11.12 -24.81 14.00
C GLN A 36 9.89 -25.65 14.35
N PHE A 37 9.03 -25.15 15.16
CA PHE A 37 7.77 -25.64 15.71
C PHE A 37 6.84 -26.52 14.81
N TYR A 38 7.31 -27.01 13.68
CA TYR A 38 6.53 -27.75 12.69
C TYR A 38 6.22 -29.22 13.04
N ASN A 39 6.94 -29.80 14.00
CA ASN A 39 6.84 -31.20 14.34
C ASN A 39 6.33 -31.48 15.78
N LEU A 40 5.68 -30.52 16.38
CA LEU A 40 5.02 -30.78 17.66
C LEU A 40 3.83 -31.74 17.43
N PRO A 41 3.74 -32.88 18.17
CA PRO A 41 2.57 -33.74 18.11
C PRO A 41 1.35 -32.88 18.47
N LYS A 42 0.32 -32.93 17.63
CA LYS A 42 -0.94 -32.22 17.93
C LYS A 42 -1.46 -32.68 19.29
N PRO A 43 -1.72 -31.76 20.21
CA PRO A 43 -2.16 -32.14 21.54
C PRO A 43 -3.48 -32.93 21.45
N PRO A 44 -3.59 -34.06 22.10
CA PRO A 44 -4.77 -34.94 22.03
C PRO A 44 -6.08 -34.25 22.45
N LYS A 45 -5.98 -33.16 23.21
CA LYS A 45 -7.12 -32.40 23.78
C LYS A 45 -7.83 -31.46 22.77
N GLU A 46 -7.26 -31.22 21.58
CA GLU A 46 -7.85 -30.28 20.61
C GLU A 46 -9.27 -30.69 20.18
N LYS A 47 -9.53 -32.00 20.06
CA LYS A 47 -10.87 -32.53 19.72
C LYS A 47 -11.90 -32.34 20.86
N GLN A 48 -11.48 -32.41 22.13
CA GLN A 48 -12.39 -32.22 23.25
C GLN A 48 -12.74 -30.74 23.47
N LEU A 49 -11.78 -29.84 23.30
CA LEU A 49 -12.01 -28.40 23.39
C LEU A 49 -12.83 -27.86 22.21
N LYS A 50 -12.59 -28.35 20.99
CA LYS A 50 -13.46 -28.04 19.82
C LYS A 50 -14.88 -28.53 20.05
N LYS A 51 -15.08 -29.68 20.70
CA LYS A 51 -16.40 -30.21 21.05
C LYS A 51 -17.13 -29.36 22.09
N GLN A 52 -16.42 -28.63 22.95
CA GLN A 52 -17.04 -27.67 23.90
C GLN A 52 -17.45 -26.37 23.22
N LEU A 53 -16.79 -25.98 22.12
CA LEU A 53 -17.22 -24.89 21.23
C LEU A 53 -18.32 -25.30 20.23
N GLU A 54 -18.48 -26.62 19.99
CA GLU A 54 -19.64 -27.17 19.30
C GLU A 54 -20.90 -26.87 20.09
N ILE A 55 -21.19 -25.59 20.12
CA ILE A 55 -22.52 -25.01 20.16
C ILE A 55 -23.42 -25.67 21.23
N SER A 56 -23.42 -25.07 22.37
CA SER A 56 -24.61 -25.18 23.24
C SER A 56 -25.85 -24.94 22.34
N PRO A 57 -26.88 -25.79 22.44
CA PRO A 57 -28.12 -25.62 21.65
C PRO A 57 -28.71 -24.21 21.69
N SER A 58 -28.43 -23.47 22.77
CA SER A 58 -28.81 -22.06 22.98
C SER A 58 -28.21 -21.06 22.01
N LEU A 59 -27.05 -21.37 21.36
CA LEU A 59 -26.46 -20.46 20.38
C LEU A 59 -27.21 -20.42 19.05
N LYS A 60 -27.89 -21.51 18.67
CA LYS A 60 -28.66 -21.57 17.42
C LYS A 60 -29.91 -20.71 17.44
N GLU A 61 -30.41 -20.33 18.60
CA GLU A 61 -31.58 -19.49 18.78
C GLU A 61 -31.28 -18.00 18.78
N LEU A 62 -29.99 -17.63 18.90
CA LEU A 62 -29.53 -16.25 18.91
C LEU A 62 -29.35 -15.72 17.48
N SER A 63 -29.57 -14.43 17.33
CA SER A 63 -29.21 -13.72 16.08
C SER A 63 -27.69 -13.79 15.82
N ALA A 64 -27.27 -13.59 14.57
CA ALA A 64 -25.85 -13.61 14.22
C ALA A 64 -25.03 -12.58 15.03
N SER A 65 -25.59 -11.41 15.30
CA SER A 65 -24.94 -10.37 16.11
C SER A 65 -24.74 -10.81 17.54
N GLU A 66 -25.77 -11.36 18.19
CA GLU A 66 -25.68 -11.87 19.56
C GLU A 66 -24.70 -13.03 19.68
N GLN A 67 -24.65 -13.92 18.66
CA GLN A 67 -23.66 -15.01 18.61
C GLN A 67 -22.23 -14.45 18.57
N ILE A 68 -21.96 -13.46 17.72
CA ILE A 68 -20.64 -12.83 17.60
C ILE A 68 -20.25 -12.16 18.91
N GLU A 69 -21.13 -11.36 19.51
CA GLU A 69 -20.87 -10.66 20.76
C GLU A 69 -20.54 -11.63 21.90
N LEU A 70 -21.32 -12.71 22.02
CA LEU A 70 -21.08 -13.73 23.05
C LEU A 70 -19.72 -14.41 22.86
N ILE A 71 -19.37 -14.79 21.62
CA ILE A 71 -18.10 -15.46 21.35
C ILE A 71 -16.92 -14.50 21.52
N GLN A 72 -17.05 -13.23 21.12
CA GLN A 72 -16.04 -12.19 21.35
C GLN A 72 -15.80 -11.95 22.85
N LYS A 73 -16.86 -11.92 23.65
CA LYS A 73 -16.76 -11.83 25.11
C LYS A 73 -15.96 -12.99 25.68
N LYS A 74 -16.30 -14.22 25.28
CA LYS A 74 -15.59 -15.44 25.72
C LYS A 74 -14.13 -15.46 25.26
N LEU A 75 -13.84 -15.02 24.04
CA LEU A 75 -12.47 -14.89 23.54
C LEU A 75 -11.67 -13.90 24.40
N LYS A 76 -12.27 -12.77 24.74
CA LYS A 76 -11.63 -11.77 25.62
C LYS A 76 -11.36 -12.33 27.01
N GLU A 77 -12.35 -12.96 27.64
CA GLU A 77 -12.21 -13.60 28.95
C GLU A 77 -11.10 -14.67 28.96
N ALA A 78 -11.09 -15.53 27.92
CA ALA A 78 -10.08 -16.58 27.80
C ALA A 78 -8.66 -15.98 27.60
N LYS A 79 -8.55 -14.91 26.79
CA LYS A 79 -7.28 -14.19 26.60
C LYS A 79 -6.78 -13.58 27.90
N ASP A 80 -7.65 -12.84 28.60
CA ASP A 80 -7.28 -12.15 29.83
C ASP A 80 -6.86 -13.17 30.91
N ASN A 81 -7.58 -14.30 31.01
CA ASN A 81 -7.20 -15.39 31.93
C ASN A 81 -5.88 -16.09 31.52
N ALA A 82 -5.65 -16.31 30.24
CA ALA A 82 -4.38 -16.88 29.77
C ALA A 82 -3.17 -15.96 30.05
N ILE A 83 -3.37 -14.64 30.04
CA ILE A 83 -2.33 -13.66 30.38
C ILE A 83 -2.10 -13.60 31.88
N MET A 84 -3.17 -13.52 32.68
CA MET A 84 -3.06 -13.36 34.12
C MET A 84 -2.64 -14.67 34.82
N ASN A 85 -3.08 -15.84 34.31
CA ASN A 85 -2.80 -17.17 34.82
C ASN A 85 -2.26 -18.05 33.69
N PRO A 86 -0.99 -17.93 33.31
CA PRO A 86 -0.42 -18.57 32.11
C PRO A 86 -0.17 -20.08 32.34
N THR A 87 -1.22 -20.85 32.26
CA THR A 87 -1.15 -22.32 32.24
C THR A 87 -1.37 -22.87 30.83
N PRO A 88 -0.86 -24.05 30.48
CA PRO A 88 -1.11 -24.66 29.18
C PRO A 88 -2.60 -24.77 28.84
N ASP A 89 -3.45 -25.08 29.82
CA ASP A 89 -4.89 -25.24 29.63
C ASP A 89 -5.60 -23.90 29.38
N ASN A 90 -5.20 -22.82 30.06
CA ASN A 90 -5.74 -21.49 29.83
C ASN A 90 -5.33 -20.96 28.45
N ILE A 91 -4.06 -21.18 28.07
CA ILE A 91 -3.56 -20.79 26.73
C ILE A 91 -4.27 -21.61 25.64
N ALA A 92 -4.47 -22.92 25.85
CA ALA A 92 -5.22 -23.75 24.92
C ALA A 92 -6.67 -23.29 24.75
N THR A 93 -7.34 -22.91 25.85
CA THR A 93 -8.69 -22.36 25.80
C THR A 93 -8.76 -21.08 24.97
N TYR A 94 -7.84 -20.14 25.19
CA TYR A 94 -7.75 -18.94 24.36
C TYR A 94 -7.50 -19.27 22.87
N LYS A 95 -6.58 -20.19 22.60
CA LYS A 95 -6.22 -20.60 21.23
C LYS A 95 -7.42 -21.17 20.48
N VAL A 96 -8.26 -21.97 21.13
CA VAL A 96 -9.47 -22.55 20.53
C VAL A 96 -10.46 -21.47 20.09
N TYR A 97 -10.70 -20.43 20.89
CA TYR A 97 -11.55 -19.31 20.49
C TYR A 97 -10.93 -18.50 19.36
N GLN A 98 -9.62 -18.32 19.38
CA GLN A 98 -8.91 -17.65 18.28
C GLN A 98 -9.05 -18.43 16.97
N ASP A 99 -8.83 -19.74 16.99
CA ASP A 99 -8.96 -20.61 15.82
C ASP A 99 -10.38 -20.60 15.23
N TYR A 100 -11.39 -20.55 16.09
CA TYR A 100 -12.77 -20.40 15.64
C TYR A 100 -12.97 -19.15 14.77
N PHE A 101 -12.43 -18.01 15.17
CA PHE A 101 -12.53 -16.79 14.37
C PHE A 101 -11.72 -16.90 13.08
N VAL A 102 -10.55 -17.51 13.10
CA VAL A 102 -9.74 -17.76 11.89
C VAL A 102 -10.49 -18.65 10.90
N GLU A 103 -11.12 -19.73 11.37
CA GLU A 103 -11.94 -20.61 10.55
C GLU A 103 -13.14 -19.85 9.92
N LYS A 104 -13.82 -19.00 10.69
CA LYS A 104 -14.92 -18.17 10.19
C LYS A 104 -14.45 -17.13 9.18
N ALA A 105 -13.32 -16.47 9.44
CA ALA A 105 -12.72 -15.50 8.52
C ALA A 105 -12.30 -16.16 7.20
N THR A 106 -11.75 -17.38 7.26
CA THR A 106 -11.38 -18.15 6.07
C THR A 106 -12.62 -18.50 5.25
N ALA A 107 -13.68 -19.01 5.90
CA ALA A 107 -14.93 -19.32 5.21
C ALA A 107 -15.57 -18.07 4.59
N PHE A 108 -15.53 -16.94 5.30
CA PHE A 108 -16.00 -15.65 4.76
C PHE A 108 -15.20 -15.23 3.52
N SER A 109 -13.86 -15.34 3.57
CA SER A 109 -13.02 -14.95 2.43
C SER A 109 -13.32 -15.77 1.16
N VAL A 110 -13.50 -17.08 1.30
CA VAL A 110 -13.89 -17.94 0.18
C VAL A 110 -15.26 -17.55 -0.39
N LYS A 111 -16.22 -17.27 0.51
CA LYS A 111 -17.56 -16.82 0.08
C LYS A 111 -17.57 -15.40 -0.48
N TRP A 112 -16.62 -14.56 -0.06
CA TRP A 112 -16.40 -13.25 -0.66
C TRP A 112 -15.98 -13.36 -2.12
N GLU A 113 -15.02 -14.25 -2.44
CA GLU A 113 -14.63 -14.51 -3.83
C GLU A 113 -15.80 -15.04 -4.67
N GLU A 114 -16.56 -16.00 -4.14
CA GLU A 114 -17.76 -16.52 -4.80
C GLU A 114 -18.79 -15.41 -5.03
N MET A 115 -18.96 -14.51 -4.07
CA MET A 115 -19.87 -13.37 -4.16
C MET A 115 -19.45 -12.43 -5.29
N LEU A 116 -18.15 -12.11 -5.41
CA LEU A 116 -17.65 -11.25 -6.49
C LEU A 116 -17.86 -11.86 -7.89
N LEU A 117 -17.82 -13.19 -8.01
CA LEU A 117 -18.16 -13.86 -9.26
C LEU A 117 -19.67 -13.81 -9.58
N LYS A 118 -20.51 -13.85 -8.54
CA LYS A 118 -21.96 -13.80 -8.68
C LYS A 118 -22.50 -12.39 -8.90
N TYR A 119 -21.84 -11.39 -8.31
CA TYR A 119 -22.20 -9.98 -8.36
C TYR A 119 -21.01 -9.13 -8.82
N PRO A 120 -20.63 -9.22 -10.09
CA PRO A 120 -19.41 -8.56 -10.61
C PRO A 120 -19.47 -7.04 -10.50
N GLU A 121 -20.65 -6.43 -10.42
CA GLU A 121 -20.82 -4.99 -10.19
C GLU A 121 -20.25 -4.51 -8.85
N LEU A 122 -20.08 -5.42 -7.88
CA LEU A 122 -19.49 -5.15 -6.58
C LEU A 122 -17.96 -5.33 -6.58
N ASP A 123 -17.37 -5.85 -7.66
CA ASP A 123 -15.95 -6.02 -7.75
C ASP A 123 -15.26 -4.71 -8.10
N TYR A 124 -14.59 -4.13 -7.09
CA TYR A 124 -13.78 -2.92 -7.26
C TYR A 124 -12.70 -3.07 -8.35
N ASN A 125 -12.17 -4.29 -8.55
CA ASN A 125 -11.11 -4.55 -9.52
C ASN A 125 -11.56 -4.41 -10.98
N ILE A 126 -12.84 -4.52 -11.27
CA ILE A 126 -13.37 -4.33 -12.63
C ILE A 126 -13.10 -2.89 -13.10
N LYS A 127 -13.34 -1.94 -12.23
CA LYS A 127 -13.07 -0.52 -12.52
C LYS A 127 -11.65 -0.09 -12.13
N ASN A 128 -11.08 -0.70 -11.09
CA ASN A 128 -9.85 -0.28 -10.45
C ASN A 128 -8.87 -1.44 -10.26
N SER A 129 -8.42 -2.07 -11.35
CA SER A 129 -7.45 -3.16 -11.29
C SER A 129 -6.19 -2.77 -10.50
N PHE A 130 -5.80 -3.57 -9.50
CA PHE A 130 -4.55 -3.44 -8.76
C PHE A 130 -3.38 -4.19 -9.41
N TYR A 131 -3.61 -4.82 -10.56
CA TYR A 131 -2.55 -5.54 -11.25
C TYR A 131 -1.47 -4.58 -11.73
N ASN A 132 -0.20 -4.86 -11.42
CA ASN A 132 0.93 -3.98 -11.72
C ASN A 132 1.01 -3.57 -13.19
N ALA A 133 0.63 -4.44 -14.12
CA ALA A 133 0.60 -4.11 -15.54
C ALA A 133 -0.45 -3.06 -15.92
N SER A 134 -1.47 -2.83 -15.09
CA SER A 134 -2.49 -1.78 -15.33
C SER A 134 -2.04 -0.40 -14.83
N VAL A 135 -1.06 -0.34 -13.94
CA VAL A 135 -0.56 0.93 -13.35
C VAL A 135 -0.06 1.90 -14.41
N PRO A 136 0.82 1.51 -15.36
CA PRO A 136 1.28 2.41 -16.42
C PRO A 136 0.14 2.95 -17.29
N ILE A 137 -0.87 2.10 -17.58
CA ILE A 137 -2.02 2.48 -18.40
C ILE A 137 -2.86 3.54 -17.66
N LYS A 138 -3.15 3.30 -16.37
CA LYS A 138 -3.89 4.26 -15.53
C LYS A 138 -3.14 5.58 -15.37
N GLU A 139 -1.84 5.52 -15.18
CA GLU A 139 -1.00 6.72 -15.10
C GLU A 139 -0.99 7.49 -16.43
N ALA A 140 -0.92 6.81 -17.57
CA ALA A 140 -0.99 7.44 -18.88
C ALA A 140 -2.35 8.14 -19.09
N ILE A 141 -3.46 7.49 -18.71
CA ILE A 141 -4.80 8.07 -18.76
C ILE A 141 -4.87 9.31 -17.86
N ARG A 142 -4.42 9.21 -16.61
CA ARG A 142 -4.41 10.32 -15.66
C ARG A 142 -3.58 11.50 -16.18
N ARG A 143 -2.38 11.24 -16.68
CA ARG A 143 -1.51 12.29 -17.25
C ARG A 143 -2.18 12.99 -18.43
N LYS A 144 -2.87 12.25 -19.30
CA LYS A 144 -3.64 12.84 -20.41
C LYS A 144 -4.76 13.75 -19.91
N GLU A 145 -5.48 13.34 -18.88
CA GLU A 145 -6.53 14.16 -18.26
C GLU A 145 -5.97 15.41 -17.60
N GLU A 146 -4.82 15.31 -16.91
CA GLU A 146 -4.11 16.44 -16.32
C GLU A 146 -3.67 17.46 -17.38
N VAL A 147 -3.10 16.98 -18.50
CA VAL A 147 -2.73 17.83 -19.63
C VAL A 147 -3.96 18.54 -20.19
N ASN A 148 -5.03 17.82 -20.49
CA ASN A 148 -6.27 18.39 -21.02
C ASN A 148 -6.87 19.45 -20.06
N ALA A 149 -6.84 19.18 -18.74
CA ALA A 149 -7.32 20.13 -17.74
C ALA A 149 -6.47 21.42 -17.71
N ILE A 150 -5.15 21.28 -17.81
CA ILE A 150 -4.23 22.41 -17.87
C ILE A 150 -4.46 23.24 -19.15
N GLU A 151 -4.62 22.60 -20.30
CA GLU A 151 -4.92 23.26 -21.58
C GLU A 151 -6.25 24.03 -21.51
N LEU A 152 -7.29 23.41 -20.93
CA LEU A 152 -8.59 24.06 -20.75
C LEU A 152 -8.49 25.32 -19.87
N VAL A 153 -7.77 25.22 -18.77
CA VAL A 153 -7.55 26.34 -17.84
C VAL A 153 -6.75 27.46 -18.51
N ASN A 154 -5.74 27.11 -19.29
CA ASN A 154 -4.87 28.07 -19.96
C ASN A 154 -5.62 28.96 -20.97
N GLN A 155 -6.78 28.52 -21.47
CA GLN A 155 -7.60 29.33 -22.38
C GLN A 155 -8.29 30.53 -21.72
N THR A 156 -8.53 30.43 -20.39
CA THR A 156 -9.38 31.38 -19.66
C THR A 156 -8.74 32.00 -18.44
N TYR A 157 -7.72 31.33 -17.87
CA TYR A 157 -7.06 31.75 -16.64
C TYR A 157 -5.57 31.99 -16.87
N GLY A 158 -5.01 32.98 -16.18
CA GLY A 158 -3.59 33.14 -15.96
C GLY A 158 -3.17 32.54 -14.62
N PHE A 159 -1.91 32.14 -14.50
CA PHE A 159 -1.34 31.64 -13.25
C PHE A 159 -0.65 32.79 -12.53
N PHE A 160 -1.13 33.15 -11.34
CA PHE A 160 -0.50 34.15 -10.48
C PHE A 160 0.33 33.44 -9.43
N PHE A 161 1.63 33.74 -9.41
CA PHE A 161 2.58 33.15 -8.48
C PHE A 161 3.08 34.21 -7.51
N PHE A 162 2.59 34.16 -6.28
CA PHE A 162 2.98 35.02 -5.18
C PHE A 162 4.13 34.39 -4.39
N TYR A 163 5.24 35.11 -4.28
CA TYR A 163 6.46 34.58 -3.65
C TYR A 163 7.21 35.68 -2.89
N ARG A 164 8.09 35.26 -1.98
CA ARG A 164 9.04 36.11 -1.26
C ARG A 164 10.42 35.94 -1.89
N GLY A 165 10.95 36.98 -2.49
CA GLY A 165 12.21 36.92 -3.22
C GLY A 165 13.42 36.68 -2.32
N ASN A 166 13.31 36.95 -1.00
CA ASN A 166 14.37 36.66 -0.05
C ASN A 166 14.26 35.27 0.63
N ASN A 167 13.26 34.48 0.29
CA ASN A 167 13.08 33.15 0.87
C ASN A 167 13.66 32.05 -0.05
N PRO A 168 14.65 31.25 0.42
CA PRO A 168 15.28 30.23 -0.41
C PRO A 168 14.31 29.15 -0.93
N LEU A 169 13.28 28.77 -0.14
CA LEU A 169 12.29 27.78 -0.57
C LEU A 169 11.39 28.33 -1.67
N ASP A 170 10.99 29.60 -1.58
CA ASP A 170 10.17 30.26 -2.61
C ASP A 170 10.99 30.39 -3.92
N ASN A 171 12.28 30.67 -3.81
CA ASN A 171 13.20 30.75 -4.96
C ASN A 171 13.37 29.36 -5.62
N LYS A 172 13.49 28.31 -4.83
CA LYS A 172 13.57 26.93 -5.38
C LYS A 172 12.26 26.52 -6.05
N LEU A 173 11.11 26.88 -5.48
CA LEU A 173 9.82 26.66 -6.13
C LEU A 173 9.69 27.44 -7.43
N SER A 174 10.28 28.63 -7.55
CA SER A 174 10.26 29.45 -8.77
C SER A 174 10.86 28.72 -9.97
N GLU A 175 11.96 27.98 -9.79
CA GLU A 175 12.55 27.13 -10.83
C GLU A 175 11.58 26.06 -11.32
N ILE A 176 10.88 25.41 -10.38
CA ILE A 176 9.89 24.35 -10.65
C ILE A 176 8.71 24.94 -11.44
N ILE A 177 8.17 26.06 -10.95
CA ILE A 177 7.02 26.74 -11.59
C ILE A 177 7.37 27.23 -13.00
N LYS A 178 8.59 27.75 -13.20
CA LYS A 178 9.07 28.17 -14.52
C LYS A 178 9.16 26.99 -15.50
N THR A 179 9.72 25.87 -15.04
CA THR A 179 9.82 24.64 -15.83
C THR A 179 8.43 24.09 -16.19
N PHE A 180 7.53 24.03 -15.21
CA PHE A 180 6.14 23.61 -15.41
C PHE A 180 5.42 24.52 -16.42
N ALA A 181 5.59 25.84 -16.30
CA ALA A 181 5.01 26.79 -17.23
C ALA A 181 5.52 26.61 -18.64
N ALA A 182 6.82 26.40 -18.82
CA ALA A 182 7.41 26.12 -20.11
C ALA A 182 6.87 24.82 -20.74
N GLN A 183 6.76 23.76 -19.95
CA GLN A 183 6.25 22.46 -20.39
C GLN A 183 4.81 22.54 -20.93
N TYR A 184 3.94 23.28 -20.26
CA TYR A 184 2.52 23.39 -20.61
C TYR A 184 2.16 24.69 -21.33
N LYS A 185 3.15 25.50 -21.70
CA LYS A 185 2.97 26.81 -22.38
C LYS A 185 2.03 27.74 -21.61
N LEU A 186 2.16 27.76 -20.27
CA LEU A 186 1.32 28.55 -19.38
C LEU A 186 1.82 29.98 -19.27
N THR A 187 0.88 30.91 -19.18
CA THR A 187 1.20 32.32 -18.84
C THR A 187 1.25 32.45 -17.33
N ILE A 188 2.44 32.70 -16.78
CA ILE A 188 2.65 32.98 -15.36
C ILE A 188 2.89 34.48 -15.15
N ILE A 189 2.22 35.03 -14.15
CA ILE A 189 2.41 36.39 -13.65
C ILE A 189 3.04 36.26 -12.26
N PRO A 190 4.36 36.36 -12.13
CA PRO A 190 5.05 36.32 -10.86
C PRO A 190 4.89 37.64 -10.10
N ILE A 191 4.56 37.55 -8.81
CA ILE A 191 4.30 38.68 -7.91
C ILE A 191 5.16 38.52 -6.65
N SER A 192 6.10 39.45 -6.48
CA SER A 192 6.94 39.50 -5.29
C SER A 192 6.21 40.25 -4.17
N VAL A 193 5.96 39.56 -3.05
CA VAL A 193 5.27 40.13 -1.89
C VAL A 193 6.20 40.90 -0.94
N ASP A 194 7.50 40.65 -0.97
CA ASP A 194 8.53 41.37 -0.21
C ASP A 194 9.28 42.41 -1.01
N GLY A 195 8.88 42.60 -2.29
CA GLY A 195 9.49 43.56 -3.22
C GLY A 195 10.84 43.13 -3.79
N ARG A 196 11.39 41.97 -3.38
CA ARG A 196 12.63 41.38 -3.92
C ARG A 196 12.31 40.46 -5.08
N ILE A 197 13.05 40.66 -6.18
CA ILE A 197 12.85 39.87 -7.39
C ILE A 197 13.89 38.76 -7.45
N ASN A 198 13.46 37.52 -7.71
CA ASN A 198 14.36 36.40 -7.90
C ASN A 198 14.88 36.31 -9.35
N ALA A 199 15.96 35.57 -9.56
CA ALA A 199 16.60 35.42 -10.85
C ALA A 199 15.72 34.65 -11.88
N GLU A 200 14.84 33.78 -11.45
CA GLU A 200 13.99 32.98 -12.33
C GLU A 200 12.89 33.80 -13.01
N PHE A 201 12.43 34.84 -12.32
CA PHE A 201 11.37 35.73 -12.78
C PHE A 201 11.77 37.21 -12.71
N PRO A 202 12.76 37.67 -13.52
CA PRO A 202 13.22 39.06 -13.51
C PRO A 202 12.13 40.06 -13.83
N GLN A 203 11.07 39.66 -14.54
CA GLN A 203 9.91 40.45 -14.90
C GLN A 203 8.82 40.48 -13.82
N SER A 204 9.09 39.99 -12.59
CA SER A 204 8.11 39.97 -11.51
C SER A 204 7.57 41.36 -11.20
N ARG A 205 6.28 41.40 -10.95
CA ARG A 205 5.61 42.58 -10.42
C ARG A 205 5.73 42.61 -8.89
N ARG A 206 5.75 43.80 -8.33
CA ARG A 206 5.62 43.97 -6.88
C ARG A 206 4.16 43.85 -6.49
N ASP A 207 3.89 43.25 -5.36
CA ASP A 207 2.54 43.23 -4.77
C ASP A 207 2.12 44.64 -4.38
N MET A 208 1.03 45.10 -4.96
CA MET A 208 0.39 46.40 -4.68
C MET A 208 -0.89 46.21 -3.83
N GLY A 209 -0.91 45.18 -3.00
CA GLY A 209 -2.08 44.80 -2.19
C GLY A 209 -2.96 43.73 -2.83
N GLN A 210 -2.53 43.13 -3.94
CA GLN A 210 -3.29 42.05 -4.58
C GLN A 210 -3.41 40.83 -3.65
N ALA A 211 -2.32 40.45 -2.98
CA ALA A 211 -2.33 39.34 -2.04
C ALA A 211 -3.35 39.55 -0.92
N MET A 212 -3.40 40.75 -0.36
CA MET A 212 -4.37 41.12 0.68
C MET A 212 -5.81 41.09 0.15
N LYS A 213 -6.08 41.67 -1.03
CA LYS A 213 -7.40 41.68 -1.66
C LYS A 213 -7.92 40.28 -1.96
N MET A 214 -7.00 39.36 -2.33
CA MET A 214 -7.31 37.95 -2.59
C MET A 214 -7.33 37.08 -1.33
N GLY A 215 -7.08 37.65 -0.13
CA GLY A 215 -7.09 36.94 1.14
C GLY A 215 -5.95 35.96 1.31
N ILE A 216 -4.81 36.16 0.61
CA ILE A 216 -3.66 35.27 0.65
C ILE A 216 -2.86 35.51 1.93
N LYS A 217 -2.79 34.49 2.79
CA LYS A 217 -2.11 34.56 4.09
C LYS A 217 -0.82 33.73 4.14
N HIS A 218 -0.67 32.78 3.24
CA HIS A 218 0.46 31.82 3.23
C HIS A 218 1.21 31.91 1.89
N PHE A 219 2.54 31.96 1.97
CA PHE A 219 3.43 32.06 0.82
C PHE A 219 4.48 30.94 0.83
N PRO A 220 4.93 30.51 -0.34
CA PRO A 220 4.51 30.91 -1.67
C PRO A 220 3.08 30.46 -1.96
N ALA A 221 2.38 31.16 -2.90
CA ALA A 221 1.01 30.82 -3.27
C ALA A 221 0.84 30.86 -4.79
N LEU A 222 0.10 29.90 -5.32
CA LEU A 222 -0.23 29.80 -6.74
C LEU A 222 -1.75 29.85 -6.92
N TYR A 223 -2.20 30.71 -7.84
CA TYR A 223 -3.62 30.97 -8.10
C TYR A 223 -3.93 30.94 -9.58
N LEU A 224 -5.12 30.45 -9.94
CA LEU A 224 -5.76 30.72 -11.21
C LEU A 224 -6.53 32.03 -11.11
N VAL A 225 -6.33 32.92 -12.06
CA VAL A 225 -7.02 34.22 -12.12
C VAL A 225 -7.61 34.38 -13.51
N ASN A 226 -8.92 34.62 -13.59
CA ASN A 226 -9.58 34.97 -14.82
C ASN A 226 -9.63 36.51 -14.94
N PRO A 227 -8.86 37.10 -15.85
CA PRO A 227 -8.80 38.56 -15.95
C PRO A 227 -10.08 39.19 -16.48
N LYS A 228 -10.92 38.42 -17.20
CA LYS A 228 -12.18 38.92 -17.76
C LYS A 228 -13.31 38.95 -16.72
N LYS A 229 -13.37 37.94 -15.85
CA LYS A 229 -14.42 37.82 -14.85
C LYS A 229 -14.00 38.36 -13.47
N GLY A 230 -12.70 38.52 -13.24
CA GLY A 230 -12.14 38.90 -11.95
C GLY A 230 -12.23 37.80 -10.88
N ASP A 231 -12.59 36.57 -11.26
CA ASP A 231 -12.62 35.44 -10.35
C ASP A 231 -11.23 34.82 -10.22
N TYR A 232 -10.96 34.25 -9.06
CA TYR A 232 -9.69 33.57 -8.76
C TYR A 232 -9.90 32.34 -7.91
N LYS A 233 -9.02 31.34 -8.10
CA LYS A 233 -9.06 30.08 -7.38
C LYS A 233 -7.67 29.70 -6.89
N PRO A 234 -7.49 29.35 -5.63
CA PRO A 234 -6.21 28.85 -5.14
C PRO A 234 -5.89 27.49 -5.77
N ILE A 235 -4.63 27.28 -6.16
CA ILE A 235 -4.11 25.99 -6.61
C ILE A 235 -3.26 25.39 -5.49
N ALA A 236 -2.32 26.17 -4.93
CA ALA A 236 -1.37 25.70 -3.94
C ALA A 236 -0.91 26.80 -2.99
N TYR A 237 -0.56 26.38 -1.79
CA TYR A 237 0.19 27.14 -0.80
C TYR A 237 1.44 26.33 -0.40
N GLY A 238 2.55 27.02 -0.19
CA GLY A 238 3.82 26.40 0.14
C GLY A 238 4.44 25.67 -1.05
N PHE A 239 5.42 24.81 -0.75
CA PHE A 239 6.14 24.04 -1.75
C PHE A 239 5.26 22.96 -2.37
N ILE A 240 5.31 22.78 -3.69
CA ILE A 240 4.52 21.80 -4.43
C ILE A 240 5.34 21.18 -5.55
N THR A 241 5.13 19.88 -5.82
CA THR A 241 5.73 19.17 -6.93
C THR A 241 4.97 19.42 -8.25
N PRO A 242 5.61 19.28 -9.42
CA PRO A 242 4.93 19.42 -10.71
C PRO A 242 3.74 18.47 -10.88
N ASP A 243 3.89 17.21 -10.46
CA ASP A 243 2.81 16.19 -10.54
C ASP A 243 1.62 16.54 -9.65
N ASP A 244 1.89 17.02 -8.43
CA ASP A 244 0.83 17.48 -7.54
C ASP A 244 0.14 18.73 -8.08
N LEU A 245 0.89 19.61 -8.72
CA LEU A 245 0.34 20.82 -9.34
C LEU A 245 -0.61 20.46 -10.48
N ALA A 246 -0.21 19.57 -11.39
CA ALA A 246 -1.04 19.08 -12.48
C ALA A 246 -2.33 18.42 -11.95
N ARG A 247 -2.20 17.57 -10.93
CA ARG A 247 -3.34 16.92 -10.28
C ARG A 247 -4.30 17.92 -9.63
N ARG A 248 -3.79 18.97 -8.98
CA ARG A 248 -4.64 20.00 -8.38
C ARG A 248 -5.41 20.81 -9.40
N VAL A 249 -4.78 21.13 -10.55
CA VAL A 249 -5.47 21.77 -11.66
C VAL A 249 -6.62 20.89 -12.16
N LEU A 250 -6.38 19.58 -12.36
CA LEU A 250 -7.42 18.62 -12.74
C LEU A 250 -8.57 18.60 -11.72
N ASN A 251 -8.26 18.55 -10.43
CA ASN A 251 -9.27 18.55 -9.37
C ASN A 251 -10.11 19.84 -9.37
N ILE A 252 -9.49 21.00 -9.60
CA ILE A 252 -10.21 22.28 -9.70
C ILE A 252 -11.15 22.28 -10.90
N VAL A 253 -10.72 21.78 -12.04
CA VAL A 253 -11.52 21.69 -13.28
C VAL A 253 -12.69 20.71 -13.10
N SER A 254 -12.45 19.56 -12.47
CA SER A 254 -13.49 18.55 -12.20
C SER A 254 -14.44 18.93 -11.06
N GLY A 255 -14.18 20.03 -10.34
CA GLY A 255 -14.96 20.45 -9.17
C GLY A 255 -14.78 19.52 -7.97
N PHE A 256 -13.60 18.89 -7.84
CA PHE A 256 -13.25 17.93 -6.76
C PHE A 256 -14.19 16.73 -6.70
N LYS A 257 -14.81 16.36 -7.82
CA LYS A 257 -15.63 15.15 -7.87
C LYS A 257 -14.76 13.90 -7.74
N PRO A 258 -15.09 12.98 -6.83
CA PRO A 258 -14.37 11.72 -6.76
C PRO A 258 -14.56 10.96 -8.07
N LYS A 259 -13.48 10.38 -8.59
CA LYS A 259 -13.54 9.43 -9.69
C LYS A 259 -13.97 8.08 -9.09
N ILE A 260 -15.21 7.72 -9.32
CA ILE A 260 -15.77 6.42 -8.92
C ILE A 260 -15.39 5.38 -9.96
#